data_0a940c5894268c041f1e4215491494ca
#
_entry.id   0a940c5894268c041f1e4215491494ca
#
_cell.length_a   1.000
_cell.length_b   1.000
_cell.length_c   1.000
_cell.angle_alpha   90.00
_cell.angle_beta   90.00
_cell.angle_gamma   90.00
#
_symmetry.space_group_name_H-M   'P 1'
#
loop_
_entity.id
_entity.type
_entity.pdbx_description
1 polymer ?
#
loop_
_entity_poly.entity_id
_entity_poly.type
_entity_poly.pdbx_seq_one_letter_code
_entity_poly.pdbx_strand_id
1 'polypeptide(L)'
;GIVLPSGLMLAYPNLRQEFNGDKMEWRYDKSTREIDRVYGAKVFQGTVQALARCVIGEAMVRIHNVYPLGLTLHDAVYLTVKDYQADEALKFVETEMCRAPVWLPEIILGVEGHIGKSLKEV
;
A
#
# COMPACT_ATOMS: atom_id res chain seq x y z
N GLY A 1 -3.54 -13.46 13.23
CA GLY A 1 -3.33 -12.39 12.26
C GLY A 1 -3.96 -11.07 12.69
N ILE A 2 -3.66 -10.02 11.95
CA ILE A 2 -4.19 -8.67 12.18
C ILE A 2 -5.12 -8.34 11.03
N VAL A 3 -6.38 -8.06 11.32
CA VAL A 3 -7.37 -7.67 10.31
C VAL A 3 -7.14 -6.21 9.92
N LEU A 4 -7.06 -5.95 8.62
CA LEU A 4 -6.84 -4.62 8.05
C LEU A 4 -8.18 -3.96 7.69
N PRO A 5 -8.22 -2.63 7.56
CA PRO A 5 -9.43 -1.90 7.14
C PRO A 5 -10.00 -2.35 5.79
N SER A 6 -9.16 -2.87 4.91
CA SER A 6 -9.56 -3.47 3.63
C SER A 6 -10.31 -4.80 3.75
N GLY A 7 -10.39 -5.38 4.95
CA GLY A 7 -10.89 -6.73 5.18
C GLY A 7 -9.87 -7.86 4.96
N LEU A 8 -8.70 -7.54 4.42
CA LEU A 8 -7.59 -8.47 4.33
C LEU A 8 -6.93 -8.67 5.69
N MET A 9 -6.15 -9.72 5.82
CA MET A 9 -5.47 -10.06 7.07
C MET A 9 -3.95 -10.12 6.86
N LEU A 10 -3.23 -9.41 7.73
CA LEU A 10 -1.79 -9.60 7.88
C LEU A 10 -1.57 -10.89 8.68
N ALA A 11 -1.22 -11.95 8.00
CA ALA A 11 -1.15 -13.28 8.57
C ALA A 11 0.27 -13.67 9.00
N TYR A 12 0.35 -14.45 10.08
CA TYR A 12 1.57 -15.10 10.54
C TYR A 12 1.31 -16.61 10.65
N PRO A 13 1.30 -17.34 9.51
CA PRO A 13 0.97 -18.75 9.49
C PRO A 13 1.91 -19.56 10.36
N ASN A 14 1.34 -20.56 11.07
CA ASN A 14 2.09 -21.47 11.92
C ASN A 14 3.01 -20.76 12.92
N LEU A 15 2.47 -19.70 13.56
CA LEU A 15 3.20 -18.92 14.58
C LEU A 15 3.51 -19.82 15.79
N ARG A 16 4.79 -19.95 16.12
CA ARG A 16 5.28 -20.83 17.18
C ARG A 16 6.53 -20.27 17.84
N GLN A 17 6.82 -20.77 19.03
CA GLN A 17 8.09 -20.52 19.70
C GLN A 17 9.10 -21.61 19.34
N GLU A 18 10.29 -21.22 18.96
CA GLU A 18 11.42 -22.10 18.70
C GLU A 18 12.67 -21.64 19.46
N PHE A 19 13.45 -22.58 19.96
CA PHE A 19 14.73 -22.33 20.61
C PHE A 19 15.82 -22.22 19.54
N ASN A 20 16.58 -21.12 19.54
CA ASN A 20 17.62 -20.89 18.55
C ASN A 20 19.04 -21.22 19.04
N GLY A 21 19.16 -21.91 20.19
CA GLY A 21 20.43 -22.21 20.83
C GLY A 21 20.77 -21.31 22.02
N ASP A 22 20.25 -20.07 22.05
CA ASP A 22 20.45 -19.10 23.14
C ASP A 22 19.15 -18.77 23.87
N LYS A 23 18.08 -18.58 23.11
CA LYS A 23 16.79 -18.10 23.62
C LYS A 23 15.62 -18.61 22.81
N MET A 24 14.42 -18.52 23.39
CA MET A 24 13.16 -18.75 22.68
C MET A 24 12.83 -17.56 21.78
N GLU A 25 12.50 -17.84 20.53
CA GLU A 25 12.08 -16.83 19.54
C GLU A 25 10.74 -17.22 18.94
N TRP A 26 9.94 -16.21 18.61
CA TRP A 26 8.73 -16.41 17.81
C TRP A 26 9.08 -16.48 16.33
N ARG A 27 8.57 -17.51 15.66
CA ARG A 27 8.76 -17.75 14.22
C ARG A 27 7.44 -18.08 13.54
N TYR A 28 7.37 -17.80 12.26
CA TYR A 28 6.23 -18.12 11.40
C TYR A 28 6.70 -18.56 10.01
N ASP A 29 5.82 -19.24 9.29
CA ASP A 29 6.10 -19.65 7.91
C ASP A 29 5.74 -18.50 6.96
N LYS A 30 6.75 -17.79 6.47
CA LYS A 30 6.60 -16.71 5.50
C LYS A 30 6.20 -17.25 4.13
N SER A 31 6.73 -18.43 3.78
CA SER A 31 6.36 -19.20 2.60
C SER A 31 6.57 -20.68 2.87
N THR A 32 6.23 -21.54 1.90
CA THR A 32 6.46 -23.00 1.99
C THR A 32 7.92 -23.39 2.20
N ARG A 33 8.84 -22.49 1.93
CA ARG A 33 10.30 -22.73 2.02
C ARG A 33 11.04 -21.76 2.93
N GLU A 34 10.35 -20.76 3.48
CA GLU A 34 10.98 -19.70 4.26
C GLU A 34 10.27 -19.51 5.61
N ILE A 35 11.05 -19.68 6.68
CA ILE A 35 10.64 -19.41 8.06
C ILE A 35 11.28 -18.10 8.47
N ASP A 36 10.51 -17.20 9.08
CA ASP A 36 10.99 -15.90 9.50
C ASP A 36 10.68 -15.66 10.98
N ARG A 37 11.46 -14.78 11.60
CA ARG A 37 11.32 -14.40 13.00
C ARG A 37 10.31 -13.27 13.17
N VAL A 38 9.52 -13.36 14.23
CA VAL A 38 8.57 -12.33 14.65
C VAL A 38 9.03 -11.67 15.93
N TYR A 39 9.01 -10.35 15.95
CA TYR A 39 9.22 -9.54 17.15
C TYR A 39 8.44 -8.23 17.01
N GLY A 40 8.23 -7.52 18.13
CA GLY A 40 7.31 -6.39 18.18
C GLY A 40 7.54 -5.32 17.12
N ALA A 41 8.80 -4.89 16.93
CA ALA A 41 9.12 -3.87 15.93
C ALA A 41 8.81 -4.33 14.49
N LYS A 42 9.01 -5.61 14.18
CA LYS A 42 8.69 -6.18 12.87
C LYS A 42 7.18 -6.25 12.62
N VAL A 43 6.40 -6.63 13.63
CA VAL A 43 4.94 -6.62 13.56
C VAL A 43 4.42 -5.21 13.36
N PHE A 44 4.95 -4.25 14.11
CA PHE A 44 4.59 -2.84 13.97
C PHE A 44 4.91 -2.31 12.56
N GLN A 45 6.12 -2.53 12.06
CA GLN A 45 6.52 -2.15 10.71
C GLN A 45 5.61 -2.76 9.63
N GLY A 46 5.35 -4.07 9.72
CA GLY A 46 4.47 -4.78 8.80
C GLY A 46 3.04 -4.22 8.82
N THR A 47 2.53 -3.89 10.00
CA THR A 47 1.20 -3.28 10.16
C THR A 47 1.14 -1.90 9.52
N VAL A 48 2.12 -1.03 9.75
CA VAL A 48 2.17 0.32 9.15
C VAL A 48 2.25 0.23 7.62
N GLN A 49 3.09 -0.65 7.09
CA GLN A 49 3.19 -0.87 5.63
C GLN A 49 1.87 -1.39 5.04
N ALA A 50 1.21 -2.32 5.72
CA ALA A 50 -0.08 -2.85 5.28
C ALA A 50 -1.19 -1.78 5.29
N LEU A 51 -1.23 -0.93 6.33
CA LEU A 51 -2.16 0.20 6.39
C LEU A 51 -1.89 1.23 5.28
N ALA A 52 -0.63 1.56 5.03
CA ALA A 52 -0.26 2.44 3.91
C ALA A 52 -0.73 1.86 2.56
N ARG A 53 -0.60 0.55 2.37
CA ARG A 53 -1.14 -0.12 1.17
C ARG A 53 -2.66 -0.05 1.07
N CYS A 54 -3.38 -0.10 2.19
CA CYS A 54 -4.84 0.09 2.20
C CYS A 54 -5.22 1.50 1.73
N VAL A 55 -4.52 2.53 2.21
CA VAL A 55 -4.75 3.93 1.79
C VAL A 55 -4.61 4.08 0.28
N ILE A 56 -3.50 3.60 -0.27
CA ILE A 56 -3.21 3.67 -1.71
C ILE A 56 -4.22 2.83 -2.50
N GLY A 57 -4.54 1.63 -2.03
CA GLY A 57 -5.51 0.75 -2.69
C GLY A 57 -6.89 1.39 -2.81
N GLU A 58 -7.39 2.03 -1.78
CA GLU A 58 -8.66 2.76 -1.82
C GLU A 58 -8.62 3.92 -2.82
N ALA A 59 -7.53 4.69 -2.84
CA ALA A 59 -7.35 5.77 -3.82
C ALA A 59 -7.31 5.22 -5.26
N MET A 60 -6.60 4.12 -5.49
CA MET A 60 -6.53 3.45 -6.80
C MET A 60 -7.91 3.02 -7.31
N VAL A 61 -8.75 2.47 -6.44
CA VAL A 61 -10.12 2.07 -6.81
C VAL A 61 -10.95 3.29 -7.22
N ARG A 62 -10.89 4.38 -6.45
CA ARG A 62 -11.61 5.62 -6.78
C ARG A 62 -11.14 6.22 -8.09
N ILE A 63 -9.84 6.27 -8.32
CA ILE A 63 -9.23 6.80 -9.56
C ILE A 63 -9.63 5.93 -10.75
N HIS A 64 -9.50 4.61 -10.62
CA HIS A 64 -9.80 3.66 -11.71
C HIS A 64 -11.25 3.74 -12.19
N ASN A 65 -12.18 4.07 -11.31
CA ASN A 65 -13.59 4.23 -11.66
C ASN A 65 -13.86 5.44 -12.58
N VAL A 66 -12.96 6.43 -12.61
CA VAL A 66 -13.07 7.62 -13.46
C VAL A 66 -12.07 7.61 -14.61
N TYR A 67 -10.82 7.32 -14.31
CA TYR A 67 -9.73 7.20 -15.29
C TYR A 67 -9.05 5.85 -15.12
N PRO A 68 -9.12 4.95 -16.12
CA PRO A 68 -8.50 3.63 -16.00
C PRO A 68 -7.01 3.73 -15.69
N LEU A 69 -6.58 3.04 -14.65
CA LEU A 69 -5.16 2.93 -14.30
C LEU A 69 -4.44 2.06 -15.31
N GLY A 70 -3.32 2.56 -15.83
CA GLY A 70 -2.48 1.80 -16.75
C GLY A 70 -1.37 1.03 -16.06
N LEU A 71 -0.74 1.63 -15.05
CA LEU A 71 0.37 1.05 -14.31
C LEU A 71 0.38 1.57 -12.89
N THR A 72 0.82 0.75 -11.96
CA THR A 72 1.12 1.14 -10.58
C THR A 72 2.52 0.67 -10.21
N LEU A 73 3.26 1.52 -9.51
CA LEU A 73 4.60 1.19 -9.03
C LEU A 73 4.76 1.74 -7.62
N HIS A 74 4.88 0.85 -6.63
CA HIS A 74 4.95 1.20 -5.20
C HIS A 74 3.76 2.06 -4.76
N ASP A 75 3.97 3.34 -4.53
CA ASP A 75 3.00 4.35 -4.13
C ASP A 75 2.61 5.31 -5.28
N ALA A 76 3.11 5.06 -6.49
CA ALA A 76 2.82 5.85 -7.68
C ALA A 76 1.77 5.18 -8.57
N VAL A 77 0.93 6.00 -9.20
CA VAL A 77 -0.06 5.58 -10.19
C VAL A 77 0.19 6.28 -11.51
N TYR A 78 0.02 5.55 -12.60
CA TYR A 78 0.22 6.05 -13.96
C TYR A 78 -1.04 5.83 -14.79
N LEU A 79 -1.48 6.88 -15.45
CA LEU A 79 -2.66 6.88 -16.31
C LEU A 79 -2.26 7.35 -17.71
N THR A 80 -3.00 6.86 -18.70
CA THR A 80 -2.95 7.40 -20.04
C THR A 80 -4.28 8.07 -20.34
N VAL A 81 -4.24 9.37 -20.61
CA VAL A 81 -5.42 10.18 -20.92
C VAL A 81 -5.17 10.96 -22.21
N LYS A 82 -6.25 11.50 -22.78
CA LYS A 82 -6.13 12.39 -23.94
C LYS A 82 -5.53 13.73 -23.52
N ASP A 83 -4.77 14.37 -24.41
CA ASP A 83 -4.06 15.62 -24.10
C ASP A 83 -4.97 16.68 -23.47
N TYR A 84 -6.20 16.84 -23.98
CA TYR A 84 -7.16 17.83 -23.45
C TYR A 84 -7.71 17.49 -22.08
N GLN A 85 -7.52 16.26 -21.58
CA GLN A 85 -7.95 15.81 -20.26
C GLN A 85 -6.81 15.79 -19.24
N ALA A 86 -5.57 16.04 -19.65
CA ALA A 86 -4.40 15.81 -18.82
C ALA A 86 -4.41 16.64 -17.53
N ASP A 87 -4.69 17.94 -17.61
CA ASP A 87 -4.72 18.83 -16.43
C ASP A 87 -5.85 18.48 -15.47
N GLU A 88 -7.05 18.19 -15.99
CA GLU A 88 -8.19 17.77 -15.19
C GLU A 88 -7.96 16.43 -14.51
N ALA A 89 -7.38 15.46 -15.24
CA ALA A 89 -7.05 14.15 -14.73
C ALA A 89 -5.98 14.24 -13.62
N LEU A 90 -4.93 15.04 -13.80
CA LEU A 90 -3.90 15.26 -12.80
C LEU A 90 -4.51 15.80 -11.51
N LYS A 91 -5.30 16.86 -11.60
CA LYS A 91 -5.96 17.48 -10.45
C LYS A 91 -6.89 16.51 -9.72
N PHE A 92 -7.64 15.71 -10.46
CA PHE A 92 -8.50 14.67 -9.90
C PHE A 92 -7.67 13.61 -9.15
N VAL A 93 -6.61 13.09 -9.75
CA VAL A 93 -5.73 12.08 -9.14
C VAL A 93 -5.07 12.61 -7.87
N GLU A 94 -4.54 13.82 -7.89
CA GLU A 94 -3.94 14.47 -6.72
C GLU A 94 -4.96 14.62 -5.59
N THR A 95 -6.18 15.04 -5.91
CA THR A 95 -7.27 15.16 -4.93
C THR A 95 -7.62 13.80 -4.30
N GLU A 96 -7.77 12.76 -5.11
CA GLU A 96 -8.13 11.42 -4.61
C GLU A 96 -6.99 10.76 -3.83
N MET A 97 -5.74 10.97 -4.22
CA MET A 97 -4.59 10.43 -3.48
C MET A 97 -4.34 11.14 -2.15
N CYS A 98 -4.73 12.41 -2.03
CA CYS A 98 -4.67 13.16 -0.76
C CYS A 98 -5.88 12.95 0.14
N ARG A 99 -6.89 12.22 -0.32
CA ARG A 99 -8.11 11.99 0.45
C ARG A 99 -7.86 11.00 1.59
N ALA A 100 -8.09 11.45 2.83
CA ALA A 100 -7.98 10.59 4.00
C ALA A 100 -9.03 9.47 3.97
N PRO A 101 -8.66 8.23 4.31
CA PRO A 101 -9.61 7.14 4.43
C PRO A 101 -10.55 7.35 5.63
N VAL A 102 -11.75 6.77 5.57
CA VAL A 102 -12.77 6.89 6.63
C VAL A 102 -12.25 6.35 7.98
N TRP A 103 -11.44 5.30 7.94
CA TRP A 103 -10.88 4.64 9.13
C TRP A 103 -9.65 5.39 9.73
N LEU A 104 -9.12 6.41 9.03
CA LEU A 104 -8.04 7.26 9.54
C LEU A 104 -8.22 8.71 9.04
N PRO A 105 -9.29 9.41 9.49
CA PRO A 105 -9.69 10.69 8.92
C PRO A 105 -8.73 11.85 9.21
N GLU A 106 -7.84 11.70 10.19
CA GLU A 106 -6.89 12.74 10.63
C GLU A 106 -5.56 12.68 9.88
N ILE A 107 -5.34 11.66 9.02
CA ILE A 107 -4.08 11.56 8.30
C ILE A 107 -3.94 12.68 7.27
N ILE A 108 -2.74 13.26 7.21
CA ILE A 108 -2.36 14.24 6.19
C ILE A 108 -1.52 13.51 5.15
N LEU A 109 -2.03 13.50 3.91
CA LEU A 109 -1.37 12.86 2.78
C LEU A 109 -0.86 13.92 1.81
N GLY A 110 0.35 13.72 1.29
CA GLY A 110 0.94 14.53 0.24
C GLY A 110 1.07 13.72 -1.06
N VAL A 111 0.94 14.40 -2.19
CA VAL A 111 1.15 13.83 -3.51
C VAL A 111 1.89 14.84 -4.38
N GLU A 112 2.68 14.33 -5.30
CA GLU A 112 3.32 15.10 -6.36
C GLU A 112 2.96 14.44 -7.70
N GLY A 113 2.48 15.21 -8.66
CA GLY A 113 2.04 14.71 -9.95
C GLY A 113 2.71 15.45 -11.10
N HIS A 114 2.95 14.71 -12.19
CA HIS A 114 3.57 15.22 -13.41
C HIS A 114 2.79 14.76 -14.64
N ILE A 115 2.80 15.60 -15.68
CA ILE A 115 2.28 15.30 -17.00
C ILE A 115 3.45 15.19 -17.97
N GLY A 116 3.50 14.11 -18.73
CA GLY A 116 4.49 13.89 -19.77
C GLY A 116 3.92 13.08 -20.92
N LYS A 117 4.59 13.09 -22.06
CA LYS A 117 4.19 12.30 -23.24
C LYS A 117 4.73 10.87 -23.21
N SER A 118 5.61 10.58 -22.28
CA SER A 118 6.18 9.25 -22.07
C SER A 118 6.53 9.03 -20.60
N LEU A 119 6.72 7.77 -20.19
CA LEU A 119 7.18 7.41 -18.84
C LEU A 119 8.57 7.96 -18.47
N LYS A 120 9.31 8.44 -19.44
CA LYS A 120 10.62 9.08 -19.18
C LYS A 120 10.51 10.54 -18.74
N GLU A 121 9.34 11.13 -18.93
CA GLU A 121 9.10 12.55 -18.66
C GLU A 121 8.34 12.78 -17.34
N VAL A 122 7.93 11.69 -16.69
CA VAL A 122 7.16 11.70 -15.44
C VAL A 122 7.88 11.01 -14.29
#